data_762d7e0eb9ddcc984b11f76e9ffdac4c
#
_entry.id   762d7e0eb9ddcc984b11f76e9ffdac4c
#
_cell.length_a   1.000
_cell.length_b   1.000
_cell.length_c   1.000
_cell.angle_alpha   90.00
_cell.angle_beta   90.00
_cell.angle_gamma   90.00
#
_symmetry.space_group_name_H-M   'P 1'
#
loop_
_entity.id
_entity.type
_entity.pdbx_description
1 polymer ?
#
loop_
_entity_poly.entity_id
_entity_poly.type
_entity_poly.pdbx_seq_one_letter_code
_entity_poly.pdbx_strand_id
1 'polypeptide(L)'
;MAAMTYESIVAAVRKKLSKADVSSIPGTLAFQVDVEGKAEGIFYIEIKDGQLHVEPFDYHDRNARLIINGTNLMKLVNGKLDPVLAFTTGKLKVDGDTNAAMELIRFLK
;
A
#
# COMPACT_ATOMS: atom_id res chain seq x y z
N MET A 1 -6.88 -21.91 10.05
CA MET A 1 -6.47 -20.79 9.21
C MET A 1 -6.75 -19.48 9.94
N ALA A 2 -5.76 -18.62 10.01
CA ALA A 2 -5.94 -17.34 10.70
C ALA A 2 -6.93 -16.45 9.96
N ALA A 3 -7.79 -15.75 10.68
CA ALA A 3 -8.70 -14.77 10.09
C ALA A 3 -7.90 -13.59 9.57
N MET A 4 -8.37 -13.00 8.48
CA MET A 4 -7.80 -11.76 7.96
C MET A 4 -8.18 -10.61 8.89
N THR A 5 -7.18 -9.99 9.51
CA THR A 5 -7.37 -8.84 10.39
C THR A 5 -6.60 -7.64 9.86
N TYR A 6 -6.94 -6.47 10.36
CA TYR A 6 -6.20 -5.25 10.04
C TYR A 6 -4.70 -5.43 10.35
N GLU A 7 -4.39 -5.97 11.52
CA GLU A 7 -2.99 -6.19 11.94
C GLU A 7 -2.27 -7.17 11.01
N SER A 8 -2.95 -8.22 10.57
CA SER A 8 -2.34 -9.20 9.65
C SER A 8 -2.09 -8.58 8.28
N ILE A 9 -2.96 -7.68 7.83
CA ILE A 9 -2.78 -6.97 6.56
C ILE A 9 -1.57 -6.04 6.65
N VAL A 10 -1.46 -5.25 7.70
CA VAL A 10 -0.32 -4.34 7.89
C VAL A 10 0.98 -5.14 7.94
N ALA A 11 1.00 -6.25 8.66
CA ALA A 11 2.17 -7.11 8.75
C ALA A 11 2.56 -7.70 7.39
N ALA A 12 1.58 -8.13 6.60
CA ALA A 12 1.82 -8.70 5.27
C ALA A 12 2.39 -7.65 4.31
N VAL A 13 1.84 -6.44 4.33
CA VAL A 13 2.34 -5.34 3.50
C VAL A 13 3.76 -4.97 3.91
N ARG A 14 4.01 -4.86 5.21
CA ARG A 14 5.35 -4.55 5.73
C ARG A 14 6.36 -5.61 5.28
N LYS A 15 6.00 -6.88 5.38
CA LYS A 15 6.88 -7.98 4.95
C LYS A 15 7.15 -7.93 3.46
N LYS A 16 6.11 -7.71 2.65
CA LYS A 16 6.25 -7.63 1.18
C LYS A 16 7.19 -6.50 0.79
N LEU A 17 6.99 -5.32 1.36
CA LEU A 17 7.75 -4.13 1.00
C LEU A 17 9.13 -4.09 1.65
N SER A 18 9.37 -4.91 2.68
CA SER A 18 10.70 -4.97 3.33
C SER A 18 11.79 -5.41 2.37
N LYS A 19 11.44 -6.08 1.29
CA LYS A 19 12.38 -6.55 0.28
C LYS A 19 12.55 -5.55 -0.87
N ALA A 20 11.79 -4.47 -0.89
CA ALA A 20 11.85 -3.48 -1.95
C ALA A 20 13.08 -2.59 -1.79
N ASP A 21 13.77 -2.35 -2.90
CA ASP A 21 14.88 -1.41 -2.91
C ASP A 21 14.32 -0.04 -3.30
N VAL A 22 14.21 0.84 -2.33
CA VAL A 22 13.66 2.19 -2.50
C VAL A 22 14.76 3.26 -2.54
N SER A 23 16.02 2.85 -2.63
CA SER A 23 17.16 3.77 -2.59
C SER A 23 17.20 4.72 -3.78
N SER A 24 16.57 4.35 -4.90
CA SER A 24 16.53 5.19 -6.09
C SER A 24 15.46 6.28 -6.04
N ILE A 25 14.58 6.24 -5.04
CA ILE A 25 13.51 7.22 -4.92
C ILE A 25 14.03 8.43 -4.15
N PRO A 26 14.10 9.62 -4.81
CA PRO A 26 14.59 10.81 -4.13
C PRO A 26 13.52 11.42 -3.22
N GLY A 27 13.96 12.00 -2.10
CA GLY A 27 13.08 12.73 -1.21
C GLY A 27 12.13 11.82 -0.44
N THR A 28 10.89 12.28 -0.28
CA THR A 28 9.88 11.58 0.49
C THR A 28 8.66 11.29 -0.37
N LEU A 29 8.20 10.03 -0.34
CA LEU A 29 6.89 9.63 -0.86
C LEU A 29 6.08 9.04 0.29
N ALA A 30 4.87 9.52 0.46
CA ALA A 30 4.01 9.05 1.54
C ALA A 30 2.62 8.72 1.02
N PHE A 31 2.08 7.61 1.48
CA PHE A 31 0.78 7.10 1.05
C PHE A 31 -0.03 6.69 2.27
N GLN A 32 -1.29 7.10 2.29
CA GLN A 32 -2.24 6.56 3.25
C GLN A 32 -3.03 5.45 2.55
N VAL A 33 -3.14 4.30 3.20
CA VAL A 33 -3.92 3.18 2.65
C VAL A 33 -5.17 3.02 3.50
N ASP A 34 -6.33 3.20 2.85
CA ASP A 34 -7.64 3.00 3.47
C ASP A 34 -8.12 1.61 3.10
N VAL A 35 -8.12 0.70 4.08
CA VAL A 35 -8.60 -0.66 3.88
C VAL A 35 -10.09 -0.70 4.17
N GLU A 36 -10.87 -1.14 3.19
CA GLU A 36 -12.32 -1.26 3.32
C GLU A 36 -12.72 -2.71 3.59
N GLY A 37 -13.94 -2.90 4.10
CA GLY A 37 -14.51 -4.23 4.31
C GLY A 37 -14.24 -4.76 5.71
N LYS A 38 -14.11 -6.08 5.82
CA LYS A 38 -14.08 -6.77 7.12
C LYS A 38 -12.88 -6.41 7.99
N ALA A 39 -11.76 -6.07 7.37
CA ALA A 39 -10.53 -5.73 8.09
C ALA A 39 -10.23 -4.23 7.94
N GLU A 40 -11.26 -3.41 7.98
CA GLU A 40 -11.13 -1.98 7.76
C GLU A 40 -10.14 -1.32 8.71
N GLY A 41 -9.48 -0.28 8.19
CA GLY A 41 -8.52 0.49 8.97
C GLY A 41 -7.68 1.34 8.05
N ILE A 42 -6.84 2.15 8.66
CA ILE A 42 -5.96 3.08 7.94
C ILE A 42 -4.53 2.80 8.39
N PHE A 43 -3.60 2.73 7.44
CA PHE A 43 -2.19 2.72 7.75
C PHE A 43 -1.46 3.56 6.70
N TYR A 44 -0.19 3.85 6.93
CA TYR A 44 0.58 4.59 5.96
C TYR A 44 1.83 3.81 5.52
N ILE A 45 2.28 4.16 4.31
CA ILE A 45 3.55 3.71 3.75
C ILE A 45 4.36 4.96 3.47
N GLU A 46 5.54 5.08 4.07
CA GLU A 46 6.41 6.22 3.88
C GLU A 46 7.76 5.74 3.33
N ILE A 47 8.20 6.37 2.25
CA ILE A 47 9.55 6.18 1.71
C ILE A 47 10.27 7.49 1.93
N LYS A 48 11.32 7.46 2.75
CA LYS A 48 12.07 8.67 3.11
C LYS A 48 13.54 8.33 3.29
N ASP A 49 14.39 9.10 2.62
CA ASP A 49 15.85 8.96 2.73
C ASP A 49 16.31 7.53 2.45
N GLY A 50 15.72 6.87 1.46
CA GLY A 50 16.06 5.52 1.08
C GLY A 50 15.54 4.43 2.01
N GLN A 51 14.66 4.78 2.97
CA GLN A 51 14.07 3.84 3.90
C GLN A 51 12.56 3.79 3.73
N LEU A 52 11.98 2.62 3.96
CA LEU A 52 10.54 2.41 3.84
C LEU A 52 9.96 2.05 5.20
N HIS A 53 8.88 2.74 5.56
CA HIS A 53 8.17 2.51 6.82
C HIS A 53 6.70 2.21 6.53
N VAL A 54 6.15 1.23 7.24
CA VAL A 54 4.72 0.88 7.20
C VAL A 54 4.22 0.91 8.63
N GLU A 55 3.35 1.85 8.94
CA GLU A 55 2.87 2.07 10.31
C GLU A 55 1.35 2.22 10.36
N PRO A 56 0.71 1.81 11.46
CA PRO A 56 -0.76 1.76 11.57
C PRO A 56 -1.39 3.11 11.96
N PHE A 57 -0.98 4.18 11.30
CA PHE A 57 -1.49 5.53 11.57
C PHE A 57 -1.87 6.21 10.27
N ASP A 58 -2.64 7.30 10.35
CA ASP A 58 -2.89 8.14 9.19
C ASP A 58 -1.66 9.02 8.90
N TYR A 59 -1.61 9.60 7.70
CA TYR A 59 -0.50 10.44 7.28
C TYR A 59 -1.05 11.68 6.59
N HIS A 60 -0.93 12.84 7.25
CA HIS A 60 -1.55 14.07 6.77
C HIS A 60 -0.90 14.64 5.50
N ASP A 61 0.42 14.58 5.40
CA ASP A 61 1.17 15.13 4.27
C ASP A 61 1.44 14.08 3.19
N ARG A 62 0.47 13.23 2.95
CA ARG A 62 0.60 12.16 1.97
C ARG A 62 0.56 12.66 0.53
N ASN A 63 1.29 12.00 -0.36
CA ASN A 63 1.24 12.25 -1.79
C ASN A 63 -0.06 11.72 -2.41
N ALA A 64 -0.52 10.57 -1.93
CA ALA A 64 -1.74 9.95 -2.42
C ALA A 64 -2.39 9.11 -1.34
N ARG A 65 -3.67 8.84 -1.52
CA ARG A 65 -4.44 7.92 -0.71
C ARG A 65 -4.86 6.75 -1.57
N LEU A 66 -4.61 5.54 -1.09
CA LEU A 66 -4.99 4.31 -1.78
C LEU A 66 -6.18 3.71 -1.05
N ILE A 67 -7.22 3.35 -1.78
CA ILE A 67 -8.46 2.81 -1.22
C ILE A 67 -8.68 1.43 -1.84
N ILE A 68 -8.72 0.40 -1.00
CA ILE A 68 -8.84 -0.98 -1.47
C ILE A 68 -9.41 -1.84 -0.35
N ASN A 69 -10.21 -2.85 -0.69
CA ASN A 69 -10.68 -3.76 0.34
C ASN A 69 -9.57 -4.74 0.76
N GLY A 70 -9.70 -5.30 1.96
CA GLY A 70 -8.66 -6.14 2.53
C GLY A 70 -8.39 -7.40 1.71
N THR A 71 -9.43 -8.00 1.14
CA THR A 71 -9.29 -9.20 0.31
C THR A 71 -8.42 -8.92 -0.92
N ASN A 72 -8.70 -7.81 -1.61
CA ASN A 72 -7.93 -7.44 -2.80
C ASN A 72 -6.51 -7.02 -2.43
N LEU A 73 -6.33 -6.35 -1.30
CA LEU A 73 -5.00 -5.97 -0.85
C LEU A 73 -4.14 -7.20 -0.56
N MET A 74 -4.71 -8.21 0.08
CA MET A 74 -3.98 -9.46 0.33
C MET A 74 -3.66 -10.20 -0.97
N LYS A 75 -4.53 -10.12 -1.97
CA LYS A 75 -4.22 -10.68 -3.30
C LYS A 75 -3.06 -9.96 -3.96
N LEU A 76 -2.97 -8.64 -3.82
CA LEU A 76 -1.83 -7.88 -4.31
C LEU A 76 -0.54 -8.33 -3.62
N VAL A 77 -0.57 -8.43 -2.30
CA VAL A 77 0.60 -8.81 -1.50
C VAL A 77 1.08 -10.21 -1.87
N ASN A 78 0.15 -11.13 -2.15
CA ASN A 78 0.47 -12.51 -2.47
C ASN A 78 0.73 -12.75 -3.97
N GLY A 79 0.74 -11.69 -4.78
CA GLY A 79 1.00 -11.79 -6.20
C GLY A 79 -0.13 -12.42 -7.01
N LYS A 80 -1.35 -12.46 -6.46
CA LYS A 80 -2.52 -13.06 -7.12
C LYS A 80 -3.37 -12.03 -7.85
N LEU A 81 -3.08 -10.76 -7.70
CA LEU A 81 -3.77 -9.66 -8.37
C LEU A 81 -2.73 -8.68 -8.87
N ASP A 82 -2.76 -8.38 -10.16
CA ASP A 82 -1.86 -7.39 -10.75
C ASP A 82 -2.26 -5.99 -10.27
N PRO A 83 -1.32 -5.21 -9.69
CA PRO A 83 -1.64 -3.87 -9.18
C PRO A 83 -2.16 -2.92 -10.25
N VAL A 84 -1.61 -2.95 -11.46
CA VAL A 84 -2.07 -2.09 -12.55
C VAL A 84 -3.49 -2.48 -12.95
N LEU A 85 -3.76 -3.77 -13.06
CA LEU A 85 -5.11 -4.27 -13.36
C LEU A 85 -6.10 -3.89 -12.27
N ALA A 86 -5.68 -3.98 -11.01
CA ALA A 86 -6.53 -3.57 -9.89
C ALA A 86 -6.92 -2.09 -10.00
N PHE A 87 -5.99 -1.25 -10.39
CA PHE A 87 -6.26 0.17 -10.60
C PHE A 87 -7.21 0.40 -11.76
N THR A 88 -6.96 -0.23 -12.90
CA THR A 88 -7.79 -0.01 -14.11
C THR A 88 -9.20 -0.58 -13.99
N THR A 89 -9.39 -1.63 -13.19
CA THR A 89 -10.71 -2.22 -12.97
C THR A 89 -11.47 -1.64 -11.78
N GLY A 90 -10.89 -0.65 -11.09
CA GLY A 90 -11.55 0.00 -9.96
C GLY A 90 -11.46 -0.73 -8.63
N LYS A 91 -10.72 -1.82 -8.56
CA LYS A 91 -10.49 -2.53 -7.28
C LYS A 91 -9.55 -1.78 -6.36
N LEU A 92 -8.65 -0.99 -6.94
CA LEU A 92 -7.77 -0.08 -6.23
C LEU A 92 -8.07 1.33 -6.70
N LYS A 93 -8.47 2.20 -5.78
CA LYS A 93 -8.73 3.61 -6.08
C LYS A 93 -7.56 4.45 -5.58
N VAL A 94 -7.22 5.48 -6.33
CA VAL A 94 -6.14 6.41 -5.98
C VAL A 94 -6.71 7.81 -5.91
N ASP A 95 -6.49 8.47 -4.77
CA ASP A 95 -6.87 9.86 -4.56
C ASP A 95 -5.58 10.64 -4.30
N GLY A 96 -5.29 11.63 -5.15
CA GLY A 96 -4.09 12.43 -5.06
C GLY A 96 -3.15 12.19 -6.23
N ASP A 97 -1.84 12.15 -5.95
CA ASP A 97 -0.81 12.04 -6.98
C ASP A 97 -0.75 10.61 -7.54
N THR A 98 -1.34 10.43 -8.70
CA THR A 98 -1.40 9.13 -9.38
C THR A 98 0.00 8.65 -9.78
N ASN A 99 0.88 9.55 -10.20
CA ASN A 99 2.25 9.17 -10.57
C ASN A 99 3.02 8.62 -9.37
N ALA A 100 2.88 9.25 -8.21
CA ALA A 100 3.51 8.76 -6.99
C ALA A 100 2.96 7.37 -6.62
N ALA A 101 1.63 7.18 -6.74
CA ALA A 101 1.01 5.88 -6.47
C ALA A 101 1.53 4.80 -7.40
N MET A 102 1.76 5.12 -8.68
CA MET A 102 2.32 4.15 -9.63
C MET A 102 3.74 3.75 -9.28
N GLU A 103 4.53 4.64 -8.71
CA GLU A 103 5.87 4.28 -8.23
C GLU A 103 5.79 3.25 -7.11
N LEU A 104 4.86 3.43 -6.16
CA LEU A 104 4.66 2.46 -5.10
C LEU A 104 4.16 1.13 -5.64
N ILE A 105 3.22 1.16 -6.57
CA ILE A 105 2.61 -0.05 -7.14
C ILE A 105 3.66 -0.96 -7.77
N ARG A 106 4.71 -0.40 -8.35
CA ARG A 106 5.79 -1.19 -8.94
C ARG A 106 6.46 -2.12 -7.93
N PHE A 107 6.52 -1.72 -6.67
CA PHE A 107 7.13 -2.53 -5.63
C PHE A 107 6.23 -3.66 -5.14
N LEU A 108 4.95 -3.66 -5.53
CA LEU A 108 3.99 -4.70 -5.14
C LEU A 108 3.96 -5.88 -6.13
N LYS A 109 4.65 -5.77 -7.23
CA LYS A 109 4.74 -6.86 -8.21
C LYS A 109 5.70 -7.96 -7.78
#